data_ab75e81729efbed7b2df307ca36404a7
#
_entry.id   ab75e81729efbed7b2df307ca36404a7
#
_cell.length_a   1.000
_cell.length_b   1.000
_cell.length_c   1.000
_cell.angle_alpha   90.00
_cell.angle_beta   90.00
_cell.angle_gamma   90.00
#
_symmetry.space_group_name_H-M   'P 1'
#
loop_
_entity.id
_entity.type
_entity.pdbx_description
1 polymer ?
#
loop_
_entity_poly.entity_id
_entity_poly.type
_entity_poly.pdbx_seq_one_letter_code
_entity_poly.pdbx_strand_id
1 'polypeptide(L)'
;MKYNGLITEYQKSVGTELPYWDYGVVEDGTKKIDPILHYGCFTLGYNQPSIVDKVADTVKNLKPEIAETLVPNEALRLNHVSFQLQDRLKKLTGYNSFYCLSGSDANEGAVKLASAYHHARGNRNKNTVVSFLDSYHGSTFLTSSIGCENLMADPFYTMDRYNGVKRVSRRFKIEDVDWSEVSAIMVETCSYGGDMSPNSNEFWQKLETIQSEHDVLLIVDDIFMGGGKTGNYVGWKHLPVTPDIFTMGKAITGGFFPLAITFYSDNVKQSLPNNFRWDHGFTYNFSIPGVVSALEYLDMLEQDKILDRHDELVSRAIKVFEEAGYHVLNRFGLYFMVRKQSHGMLYMIPMNATDEYFYVLERNLNDSN
;
A
#
# COMPACT_ATOMS: atom_id res chain seq x y z
N MET A 1 -5.96 11.29 -21.50
CA MET A 1 -7.21 10.50 -21.40
C MET A 1 -8.39 11.44 -21.44
N LYS A 2 -9.38 11.22 -22.32
CA LYS A 2 -10.62 12.00 -22.31
C LYS A 2 -11.61 11.31 -21.36
N TYR A 3 -12.07 12.02 -20.36
CA TYR A 3 -13.10 11.55 -19.44
C TYR A 3 -14.49 11.91 -20.01
N ASN A 4 -15.32 10.94 -20.20
CA ASN A 4 -16.71 11.15 -20.61
C ASN A 4 -17.61 10.64 -19.47
N GLY A 5 -18.16 11.56 -18.67
CA GLY A 5 -19.00 11.21 -17.54
C GLY A 5 -18.29 10.43 -16.43
N LEU A 6 -17.04 10.79 -16.08
CA LEU A 6 -16.19 10.14 -15.08
C LEU A 6 -15.74 8.71 -15.43
N ILE A 7 -16.13 8.18 -16.57
CA ILE A 7 -15.66 6.88 -17.07
C ILE A 7 -14.71 7.14 -18.23
N THR A 8 -13.48 6.68 -18.14
CA THR A 8 -12.48 6.85 -19.19
C THR A 8 -12.81 5.99 -20.40
N GLU A 9 -12.45 6.45 -21.62
CA GLU A 9 -12.54 5.59 -22.82
C GLU A 9 -11.69 4.33 -22.67
N TYR A 10 -10.59 4.42 -21.92
CA TYR A 10 -9.77 3.27 -21.54
C TYR A 10 -10.56 2.25 -20.72
N GLN A 11 -11.30 2.69 -19.69
CA GLN A 11 -12.16 1.78 -18.90
C GLN A 11 -13.27 1.14 -19.74
N LYS A 12 -13.75 1.83 -20.78
CA LYS A 12 -14.70 1.26 -21.74
C LYS A 12 -14.05 0.26 -22.70
N SER A 13 -12.78 0.49 -23.08
CA SER A 13 -12.05 -0.41 -23.99
C SER A 13 -11.53 -1.67 -23.28
N VAL A 14 -11.25 -1.57 -21.98
CA VAL A 14 -10.84 -2.73 -21.15
C VAL A 14 -12.03 -3.59 -20.71
N GLY A 15 -13.25 -3.11 -20.89
CA GLY A 15 -14.48 -3.88 -20.67
C GLY A 15 -14.74 -4.97 -21.72
N THR A 16 -13.74 -5.40 -22.47
CA THR A 16 -13.80 -6.61 -23.27
C THR A 16 -13.70 -7.80 -22.34
N GLU A 17 -14.62 -8.73 -22.45
CA GLU A 17 -14.72 -9.97 -21.69
C GLU A 17 -13.60 -10.94 -22.05
N LEU A 18 -12.32 -10.54 -21.85
CA LEU A 18 -11.20 -11.45 -22.01
C LEU A 18 -11.21 -12.46 -20.86
N PRO A 19 -11.12 -13.74 -21.12
CA PRO A 19 -10.99 -14.74 -20.07
C PRO A 19 -9.73 -14.48 -19.24
N TYR A 20 -9.89 -14.51 -17.91
CA TYR A 20 -8.77 -14.42 -16.99
C TYR A 20 -8.12 -15.80 -16.80
N TRP A 21 -6.84 -15.81 -16.53
CA TRP A 21 -6.11 -16.91 -15.93
C TRP A 21 -5.41 -16.40 -14.65
N ASP A 22 -4.73 -17.27 -13.92
CA ASP A 22 -4.25 -16.95 -12.56
C ASP A 22 -3.42 -15.67 -12.45
N TYR A 23 -2.75 -15.23 -13.52
CA TYR A 23 -1.84 -14.09 -13.46
C TYR A 23 -2.05 -13.06 -14.59
N GLY A 24 -3.18 -13.07 -15.24
CA GLY A 24 -3.46 -12.12 -16.33
C GLY A 24 -4.70 -12.48 -17.15
N VAL A 25 -4.61 -12.29 -18.46
CA VAL A 25 -5.72 -12.54 -19.39
C VAL A 25 -5.34 -13.54 -20.48
N VAL A 26 -6.34 -14.14 -21.12
CA VAL A 26 -6.16 -14.96 -22.33
C VAL A 26 -6.64 -14.18 -23.54
N GLU A 27 -5.72 -13.78 -24.43
CA GLU A 27 -6.00 -13.07 -25.65
C GLU A 27 -5.68 -13.97 -26.84
N ASP A 28 -6.63 -14.17 -27.78
CA ASP A 28 -6.47 -15.04 -28.94
C ASP A 28 -5.93 -16.44 -28.58
N GLY A 29 -6.39 -17.04 -27.48
CA GLY A 29 -5.93 -18.33 -26.97
C GLY A 29 -4.52 -18.30 -26.34
N THR A 30 -3.91 -17.12 -26.21
CA THR A 30 -2.57 -16.95 -25.65
C THR A 30 -2.64 -16.31 -24.26
N LYS A 31 -2.01 -16.93 -23.26
CA LYS A 31 -1.89 -16.36 -21.92
C LYS A 31 -0.96 -15.13 -21.95
N LYS A 32 -1.47 -14.00 -21.49
CA LYS A 32 -0.73 -12.75 -21.29
C LYS A 32 -0.67 -12.44 -19.80
N ILE A 33 0.54 -12.08 -19.32
CA ILE A 33 0.75 -11.68 -17.93
C ILE A 33 0.31 -10.23 -17.74
N ASP A 34 -0.40 -9.95 -16.64
CA ASP A 34 -0.44 -8.60 -16.08
C ASP A 34 0.89 -8.31 -15.37
N PRO A 35 1.73 -7.43 -15.91
CA PRO A 35 3.08 -7.24 -15.40
C PRO A 35 3.12 -6.64 -13.99
N ILE A 36 2.06 -5.99 -13.54
CA ILE A 36 2.00 -5.33 -12.23
C ILE A 36 0.91 -5.88 -11.31
N LEU A 37 0.21 -6.94 -11.70
CA LEU A 37 -0.85 -7.60 -10.93
C LEU A 37 -1.83 -6.58 -10.31
N HIS A 38 -2.40 -5.75 -11.17
CA HIS A 38 -3.31 -4.67 -10.80
C HIS A 38 -2.72 -3.76 -9.70
N TYR A 39 -1.58 -3.14 -10.02
CA TYR A 39 -0.85 -2.26 -9.09
C TYR A 39 -0.45 -2.93 -7.77
N GLY A 40 -0.14 -4.22 -7.81
CA GLY A 40 0.29 -5.00 -6.66
C GLY A 40 -0.82 -5.38 -5.68
N CYS A 41 -2.06 -5.42 -6.14
CA CYS A 41 -3.19 -5.91 -5.34
C CYS A 41 -3.26 -7.44 -5.34
N PHE A 42 -3.18 -8.08 -6.51
CA PHE A 42 -3.36 -9.52 -6.68
C PHE A 42 -2.03 -10.28 -6.57
N THR A 43 -1.38 -10.16 -5.43
CA THR A 43 -0.04 -10.73 -5.18
C THR A 43 0.00 -12.26 -5.19
N LEU A 44 -1.14 -12.92 -5.01
CA LEU A 44 -1.33 -14.36 -5.14
C LEU A 44 -2.03 -14.76 -6.44
N GLY A 45 -2.14 -13.82 -7.40
CA GLY A 45 -2.89 -14.02 -8.64
C GLY A 45 -4.38 -13.75 -8.52
N TYR A 46 -5.08 -13.86 -9.65
CA TYR A 46 -6.50 -13.49 -9.80
C TYR A 46 -7.47 -14.60 -9.37
N ASN A 47 -7.00 -15.83 -9.22
CA ASN A 47 -7.83 -16.98 -8.88
C ASN A 47 -7.49 -17.49 -7.48
N GLN A 48 -8.21 -16.98 -6.47
CA GLN A 48 -8.06 -17.40 -5.07
C GLN A 48 -9.44 -17.81 -4.51
N PRO A 49 -9.91 -19.03 -4.81
CA PRO A 49 -11.23 -19.49 -4.37
C PRO A 49 -11.41 -19.45 -2.87
N SER A 50 -10.35 -19.76 -2.08
CA SER A 50 -10.43 -19.75 -0.62
C SER A 50 -10.88 -18.40 -0.06
N ILE A 51 -10.37 -17.28 -0.58
CA ILE A 51 -10.78 -15.93 -0.17
C ILE A 51 -12.25 -15.71 -0.54
N VAL A 52 -12.63 -16.01 -1.79
CA VAL A 52 -13.97 -15.75 -2.30
C VAL A 52 -15.01 -16.59 -1.56
N ASP A 53 -14.76 -17.88 -1.39
CA ASP A 53 -15.65 -18.81 -0.70
C ASP A 53 -15.80 -18.45 0.79
N LYS A 54 -14.69 -18.10 1.45
CA LYS A 54 -14.72 -17.66 2.84
C LYS A 54 -15.57 -16.41 3.05
N VAL A 55 -15.43 -15.43 2.17
CA VAL A 55 -16.25 -14.21 2.21
C VAL A 55 -17.70 -14.54 1.94
N ALA A 56 -17.99 -15.33 0.89
CA ALA A 56 -19.34 -15.71 0.53
C ALA A 56 -20.05 -16.46 1.68
N ASP A 57 -19.37 -17.42 2.31
CA ASP A 57 -19.92 -18.16 3.44
C ASP A 57 -20.14 -17.26 4.67
N THR A 58 -19.21 -16.35 4.94
CA THR A 58 -19.38 -15.39 6.02
C THR A 58 -20.60 -14.50 5.78
N VAL A 59 -20.74 -13.95 4.60
CA VAL A 59 -21.88 -13.07 4.24
C VAL A 59 -23.20 -13.83 4.26
N LYS A 60 -23.26 -15.06 3.74
CA LYS A 60 -24.46 -15.91 3.81
C LYS A 60 -24.92 -16.23 5.23
N ASN A 61 -23.97 -16.35 6.15
CA ASN A 61 -24.22 -16.72 7.53
C ASN A 61 -24.29 -15.51 8.48
N LEU A 62 -24.21 -14.26 7.93
CA LEU A 62 -24.43 -13.05 8.71
C LEU A 62 -25.83 -13.05 9.32
N LYS A 63 -25.88 -13.03 10.66
CA LYS A 63 -27.14 -12.86 11.36
C LYS A 63 -27.61 -11.40 11.27
N PRO A 64 -28.92 -11.14 11.23
CA PRO A 64 -29.47 -9.76 11.20
C PRO A 64 -28.89 -8.86 12.29
N GLU A 65 -28.63 -9.40 13.48
CA GLU A 65 -28.04 -8.70 14.60
C GLU A 65 -26.61 -8.18 14.33
N ILE A 66 -25.91 -8.78 13.37
CA ILE A 66 -24.59 -8.34 12.90
C ILE A 66 -24.75 -7.24 11.82
N ALA A 67 -25.80 -7.32 11.02
CA ALA A 67 -26.08 -6.33 9.98
C ALA A 67 -26.58 -4.99 10.56
N GLU A 68 -27.28 -5.02 11.70
CA GLU A 68 -27.71 -3.81 12.42
C GLU A 68 -26.56 -3.06 13.07
N THR A 69 -25.40 -3.69 13.23
CA THR A 69 -24.22 -3.13 13.88
C THR A 69 -23.23 -2.44 12.95
N LEU A 70 -23.62 -2.14 11.73
CA LEU A 70 -22.90 -1.23 10.84
C LEU A 70 -22.99 0.24 11.28
N VAL A 71 -23.57 0.53 12.45
CA VAL A 71 -23.68 1.87 13.05
C VAL A 71 -22.54 2.10 14.08
N PRO A 72 -21.88 3.26 14.06
CA PRO A 72 -20.48 3.44 14.48
C PRO A 72 -20.06 3.22 15.94
N ASN A 73 -20.95 3.12 16.92
CA ASN A 73 -20.51 3.13 18.33
C ASN A 73 -20.75 1.85 19.13
N GLU A 74 -21.61 0.97 18.68
CA GLU A 74 -21.87 -0.33 19.34
C GLU A 74 -21.57 -1.53 18.43
N ALA A 75 -21.46 -1.29 17.15
CA ALA A 75 -21.09 -2.25 16.13
C ALA A 75 -19.74 -2.93 16.38
N LEU A 76 -18.82 -2.22 17.02
CA LEU A 76 -17.52 -2.74 17.45
C LEU A 76 -17.63 -3.96 18.39
N ARG A 77 -18.70 -4.08 19.15
CA ARG A 77 -18.90 -5.23 20.06
C ARG A 77 -19.29 -6.50 19.36
N LEU A 78 -19.78 -6.41 18.14
CA LEU A 78 -20.37 -7.56 17.43
C LEU A 78 -19.56 -8.01 16.21
N ASN A 79 -18.58 -7.21 15.76
CA ASN A 79 -17.69 -7.62 14.70
C ASN A 79 -16.48 -8.39 15.24
N HIS A 80 -16.73 -9.58 15.74
CA HIS A 80 -15.70 -10.51 16.25
C HIS A 80 -14.54 -10.70 15.26
N VAL A 81 -14.83 -10.69 13.97
CA VAL A 81 -13.84 -10.88 12.90
C VAL A 81 -12.86 -9.70 12.83
N SER A 82 -13.34 -8.47 13.02
CA SER A 82 -12.48 -7.28 13.04
C SER A 82 -11.52 -7.28 14.23
N PHE A 83 -11.96 -7.72 15.39
CA PHE A 83 -11.08 -7.90 16.55
C PHE A 83 -10.05 -9.00 16.34
N GLN A 84 -10.45 -10.13 15.71
CA GLN A 84 -9.52 -11.20 15.37
C GLN A 84 -8.39 -10.69 14.46
N LEU A 85 -8.75 -9.93 13.41
CA LEU A 85 -7.75 -9.34 12.52
C LEU A 85 -6.86 -8.35 13.27
N GLN A 86 -7.44 -7.48 14.10
CA GLN A 86 -6.69 -6.50 14.88
C GLN A 86 -5.67 -7.15 15.82
N ASP A 87 -6.08 -8.18 16.56
CA ASP A 87 -5.19 -8.93 17.46
C ASP A 87 -4.08 -9.64 16.70
N ARG A 88 -4.39 -10.23 15.55
CA ARG A 88 -3.41 -10.90 14.70
C ARG A 88 -2.40 -9.91 14.13
N LEU A 89 -2.87 -8.76 13.63
CA LEU A 89 -2.02 -7.69 13.14
C LEU A 89 -1.13 -7.11 14.25
N LYS A 90 -1.66 -6.90 15.47
CA LYS A 90 -0.85 -6.45 16.62
C LYS A 90 0.26 -7.44 16.97
N LYS A 91 -0.02 -8.74 16.95
CA LYS A 91 0.99 -9.78 17.18
C LYS A 91 2.06 -9.81 16.08
N LEU A 92 1.65 -9.63 14.83
CA LEU A 92 2.53 -9.68 13.67
C LEU A 92 3.42 -8.44 13.53
N THR A 93 2.85 -7.26 13.81
CA THR A 93 3.53 -5.98 13.55
C THR A 93 4.07 -5.30 14.82
N GLY A 94 3.48 -5.55 15.97
CA GLY A 94 3.74 -4.82 17.21
C GLY A 94 2.97 -3.49 17.34
N TYR A 95 2.18 -3.09 16.33
CA TYR A 95 1.50 -1.81 16.26
C TYR A 95 0.00 -1.92 16.54
N ASN A 96 -0.59 -0.85 17.05
CA ASN A 96 -2.03 -0.68 17.06
C ASN A 96 -2.51 -0.33 15.67
N SER A 97 -3.79 -0.53 15.38
CA SER A 97 -4.33 -0.32 14.03
C SER A 97 -5.75 0.23 14.07
N PHE A 98 -6.13 0.95 13.02
CA PHE A 98 -7.52 1.20 12.66
C PHE A 98 -7.75 0.98 11.18
N TYR A 99 -8.97 0.60 10.81
CA TYR A 99 -9.32 0.24 9.45
C TYR A 99 -9.77 1.44 8.65
N CYS A 100 -9.45 1.40 7.36
CA CYS A 100 -9.79 2.36 6.33
C CYS A 100 -10.29 1.62 5.09
N LEU A 101 -10.91 2.32 4.15
CA LEU A 101 -11.40 1.70 2.91
C LEU A 101 -10.36 1.69 1.79
N SER A 102 -9.48 2.67 1.76
CA SER A 102 -8.48 2.81 0.70
C SER A 102 -7.14 3.27 1.26
N GLY A 103 -6.08 3.12 0.45
CA GLY A 103 -4.77 3.64 0.81
C GLY A 103 -4.76 5.15 1.00
N SER A 104 -5.48 5.89 0.16
CA SER A 104 -5.63 7.34 0.34
C SER A 104 -6.26 7.69 1.69
N ASP A 105 -7.31 6.98 2.08
CA ASP A 105 -7.99 7.13 3.36
C ASP A 105 -7.06 6.81 4.54
N ALA A 106 -6.30 5.72 4.45
CA ALA A 106 -5.33 5.34 5.46
C ALA A 106 -4.23 6.41 5.64
N ASN A 107 -3.75 6.98 4.54
CA ASN A 107 -2.74 8.04 4.56
C ASN A 107 -3.30 9.35 5.15
N GLU A 108 -4.54 9.71 4.83
CA GLU A 108 -5.21 10.86 5.49
C GLU A 108 -5.37 10.62 6.99
N GLY A 109 -5.76 9.41 7.38
CA GLY A 109 -5.83 9.01 8.79
C GLY A 109 -4.49 9.11 9.50
N ALA A 110 -3.40 8.69 8.86
CA ALA A 110 -2.05 8.80 9.40
C ALA A 110 -1.65 10.26 9.67
N VAL A 111 -1.93 11.17 8.73
CA VAL A 111 -1.67 12.61 8.89
C VAL A 111 -2.51 13.23 10.00
N LYS A 112 -3.81 12.91 10.06
CA LYS A 112 -4.69 13.36 11.16
C LYS A 112 -4.19 12.88 12.52
N LEU A 113 -3.74 11.62 12.59
CA LEU A 113 -3.22 11.05 13.82
C LEU A 113 -1.93 11.72 14.28
N ALA A 114 -1.02 12.06 13.34
CA ALA A 114 0.20 12.80 13.64
C ALA A 114 -0.11 14.21 14.20
N SER A 115 -1.06 14.91 13.61
CA SER A 115 -1.53 16.20 14.13
C SER A 115 -2.14 16.04 15.52
N ALA A 116 -3.00 15.04 15.74
CA ALA A 116 -3.62 14.76 17.03
C ALA A 116 -2.58 14.46 18.12
N TYR A 117 -1.53 13.69 17.80
CA TYR A 117 -0.42 13.41 18.71
C TYR A 117 0.23 14.69 19.22
N HIS A 118 0.58 15.61 18.35
CA HIS A 118 1.22 16.87 18.75
C HIS A 118 0.27 17.79 19.50
N HIS A 119 -0.98 17.89 19.05
CA HIS A 119 -1.98 18.73 19.73
C HIS A 119 -2.30 18.24 21.14
N ALA A 120 -2.38 16.93 21.36
CA ALA A 120 -2.59 16.34 22.68
C ALA A 120 -1.44 16.67 23.66
N ARG A 121 -0.23 16.89 23.14
CA ARG A 121 0.96 17.28 23.89
C ARG A 121 1.14 18.81 24.01
N GLY A 122 0.16 19.60 23.54
CA GLY A 122 0.17 21.06 23.60
C GLY A 122 0.86 21.75 22.40
N ASN A 123 1.43 21.00 21.45
CA ASN A 123 2.17 21.52 20.30
C ASN A 123 1.23 21.82 19.12
N ARG A 124 0.34 22.81 19.28
CA ARG A 124 -0.72 23.11 18.30
C ARG A 124 -0.22 23.72 16.98
N ASN A 125 1.02 24.16 16.92
CA ASN A 125 1.62 24.73 15.70
C ASN A 125 2.15 23.64 14.75
N LYS A 126 2.31 22.39 15.21
CA LYS A 126 2.77 21.27 14.39
C LYS A 126 1.64 20.71 13.54
N ASN A 127 1.41 21.34 12.38
CA ASN A 127 0.34 20.99 11.43
C ASN A 127 0.86 20.70 10.01
N THR A 128 2.13 20.91 9.76
CA THR A 128 2.73 20.70 8.43
C THR A 128 3.19 19.25 8.29
N VAL A 129 2.93 18.65 7.14
CA VAL A 129 3.50 17.36 6.73
C VAL A 129 4.56 17.62 5.66
N VAL A 130 5.75 17.07 5.87
CA VAL A 130 6.81 17.06 4.86
C VAL A 130 6.70 15.77 4.04
N SER A 131 6.77 15.88 2.71
CA SER A 131 6.80 14.76 1.78
C SER A 131 7.81 15.01 0.64
N PHE A 132 7.88 14.09 -0.31
CA PHE A 132 8.89 14.15 -1.36
C PHE A 132 8.27 14.40 -2.74
N LEU A 133 9.00 15.13 -3.60
CA LEU A 133 8.54 15.56 -4.93
C LEU A 133 8.21 14.39 -5.87
N ASP A 134 8.75 13.21 -5.61
CA ASP A 134 8.60 11.99 -6.40
C ASP A 134 7.77 10.91 -5.71
N SER A 135 6.99 11.28 -4.68
CA SER A 135 6.14 10.36 -3.92
C SER A 135 4.71 10.29 -4.43
N TYR A 136 4.07 9.14 -4.26
CA TYR A 136 2.64 8.95 -4.48
C TYR A 136 1.97 8.41 -3.22
N HIS A 137 1.01 9.17 -2.67
CA HIS A 137 0.31 8.82 -1.42
C HIS A 137 -1.20 8.70 -1.58
N GLY A 138 -1.71 8.78 -2.79
CA GLY A 138 -3.13 8.68 -3.09
C GLY A 138 -3.68 9.86 -3.89
N SER A 139 -4.99 9.86 -4.11
CA SER A 139 -5.68 10.79 -5.01
C SER A 139 -6.87 11.52 -4.37
N THR A 140 -7.05 11.45 -3.06
CA THR A 140 -7.98 12.31 -2.32
C THR A 140 -7.39 13.71 -2.16
N PHE A 141 -8.17 14.68 -1.69
CA PHE A 141 -7.75 16.07 -1.64
C PHE A 141 -6.41 16.27 -0.90
N LEU A 142 -6.26 15.70 0.29
CA LEU A 142 -5.02 15.83 1.08
C LEU A 142 -3.89 14.99 0.47
N THR A 143 -4.15 13.74 0.14
CA THR A 143 -3.09 12.85 -0.36
C THR A 143 -2.56 13.26 -1.73
N SER A 144 -3.39 13.86 -2.58
CA SER A 144 -2.93 14.46 -3.83
C SER A 144 -2.04 15.69 -3.59
N SER A 145 -2.30 16.45 -2.52
CA SER A 145 -1.44 17.58 -2.12
C SER A 145 -0.08 17.11 -1.60
N ILE A 146 -0.03 15.94 -0.94
CA ILE A 146 1.20 15.33 -0.43
C ILE A 146 2.01 14.67 -1.56
N GLY A 147 1.35 14.14 -2.58
CA GLY A 147 1.96 13.34 -3.65
C GLY A 147 2.72 14.13 -4.71
N CYS A 148 3.20 13.40 -5.73
CA CYS A 148 4.00 13.89 -6.84
C CYS A 148 3.21 14.78 -7.80
N GLU A 149 3.79 15.91 -8.17
CA GLU A 149 3.22 16.85 -9.15
C GLU A 149 2.98 16.21 -10.53
N ASN A 150 3.89 15.34 -10.96
CA ASN A 150 3.85 14.77 -12.32
C ASN A 150 2.68 13.81 -12.55
N LEU A 151 2.19 13.16 -11.49
CA LEU A 151 1.01 12.29 -11.56
C LEU A 151 -0.30 13.08 -11.48
N MET A 152 -0.24 14.35 -11.01
CA MET A 152 -1.38 15.24 -10.79
C MET A 152 -1.32 16.49 -11.67
N ALA A 153 -0.42 16.53 -12.66
CA ALA A 153 -0.16 17.70 -13.50
C ALA A 153 -1.22 17.96 -14.57
N ASP A 154 -2.44 17.48 -14.39
CA ASP A 154 -3.55 17.87 -15.24
C ASP A 154 -3.95 19.32 -14.90
N PRO A 155 -3.90 20.25 -15.86
CA PRO A 155 -4.24 21.67 -15.64
C PRO A 155 -5.70 21.89 -15.19
N PHE A 156 -6.54 20.87 -15.25
CA PHE A 156 -7.93 20.92 -14.77
C PHE A 156 -8.06 20.70 -13.26
N TYR A 157 -7.02 20.23 -12.57
CA TYR A 157 -7.00 20.04 -11.11
C TYR A 157 -6.25 21.19 -10.43
N THR A 158 -6.65 22.42 -10.71
CA THR A 158 -6.08 23.66 -10.10
C THR A 158 -6.62 23.92 -8.70
N MET A 159 -6.90 22.89 -7.91
CA MET A 159 -7.27 23.13 -6.52
C MET A 159 -6.08 23.69 -5.75
N ASP A 160 -6.30 24.76 -5.03
CA ASP A 160 -5.31 25.27 -4.09
C ASP A 160 -4.87 24.15 -3.16
N ARG A 161 -3.58 23.87 -3.19
CA ARG A 161 -3.00 22.79 -2.39
C ARG A 161 -3.21 23.08 -0.90
N TYR A 162 -3.40 22.03 -0.12
CA TYR A 162 -3.49 22.18 1.32
C TYR A 162 -2.20 22.83 1.85
N ASN A 163 -2.32 23.98 2.53
CA ASN A 163 -1.19 24.78 3.02
C ASN A 163 -0.32 24.05 4.07
N GLY A 164 -0.84 23.00 4.71
CA GLY A 164 -0.13 22.17 5.66
C GLY A 164 0.78 21.09 5.04
N VAL A 165 1.20 21.26 3.77
CA VAL A 165 2.12 20.32 3.11
C VAL A 165 3.34 21.06 2.56
N LYS A 166 4.52 20.55 2.92
CA LYS A 166 5.80 20.99 2.34
C LYS A 166 6.44 19.83 1.60
N ARG A 167 6.62 19.98 0.28
CA ARG A 167 7.30 18.96 -0.53
C ARG A 167 8.74 19.35 -0.77
N VAL A 168 9.64 18.41 -0.56
CA VAL A 168 11.08 18.59 -0.72
C VAL A 168 11.67 17.54 -1.66
N SER A 169 12.81 17.83 -2.26
CA SER A 169 13.56 16.79 -2.96
C SER A 169 14.19 15.83 -1.95
N ARG A 170 14.46 14.57 -2.35
CA ARG A 170 15.17 13.61 -1.46
C ARG A 170 16.57 14.07 -1.07
N ARG A 171 17.13 15.07 -1.79
CA ARG A 171 18.44 15.69 -1.52
C ARG A 171 18.36 16.93 -0.63
N PHE A 172 17.18 17.23 -0.03
CA PHE A 172 17.03 18.38 0.87
C PHE A 172 18.03 18.34 2.02
N LYS A 173 18.33 19.51 2.57
CA LYS A 173 19.10 19.62 3.80
C LYS A 173 18.17 19.86 4.98
N ILE A 174 18.56 19.38 6.18
CA ILE A 174 17.74 19.52 7.39
C ILE A 174 17.41 20.99 7.67
N GLU A 175 18.38 21.87 7.49
CA GLU A 175 18.25 23.31 7.70
C GLU A 175 17.32 24.03 6.71
N ASP A 176 16.93 23.39 5.58
CA ASP A 176 16.01 23.98 4.61
C ASP A 176 14.54 23.95 5.06
N VAL A 177 14.24 23.33 6.19
CA VAL A 177 12.89 23.14 6.71
C VAL A 177 12.78 23.66 8.14
N ASP A 178 11.78 24.46 8.41
CA ASP A 178 11.41 24.83 9.78
C ASP A 178 10.61 23.66 10.42
N TRP A 179 11.32 22.86 11.23
CA TRP A 179 10.76 21.68 11.88
C TRP A 179 9.83 22.00 13.06
N SER A 180 9.81 23.24 13.53
CA SER A 180 8.94 23.66 14.64
C SER A 180 7.45 23.56 14.31
N GLU A 181 7.09 23.65 13.02
CA GLU A 181 5.73 23.54 12.51
C GLU A 181 5.40 22.16 11.92
N VAL A 182 6.41 21.27 11.79
CA VAL A 182 6.24 19.97 11.15
C VAL A 182 5.74 18.93 12.13
N SER A 183 4.59 18.33 11.84
CA SER A 183 4.01 17.21 12.60
C SER A 183 4.61 15.87 12.19
N ALA A 184 4.80 15.65 10.91
CA ALA A 184 5.31 14.39 10.39
C ALA A 184 6.07 14.55 9.07
N ILE A 185 6.95 13.58 8.80
CA ILE A 185 7.47 13.30 7.47
C ILE A 185 6.75 12.06 6.94
N MET A 186 6.26 12.12 5.71
CA MET A 186 5.65 10.99 5.03
C MET A 186 6.53 10.52 3.88
N VAL A 187 6.82 9.22 3.85
CA VAL A 187 7.69 8.59 2.85
C VAL A 187 7.18 7.21 2.48
N GLU A 188 7.32 6.84 1.20
CA GLU A 188 7.03 5.48 0.75
C GLU A 188 8.18 4.53 1.13
N THR A 189 7.86 3.28 1.43
CA THR A 189 8.87 2.20 1.61
C THR A 189 9.78 2.09 0.38
N CYS A 190 9.20 2.22 -0.81
CA CYS A 190 9.90 2.32 -2.09
C CYS A 190 9.14 3.32 -2.97
N SER A 191 9.85 4.25 -3.62
CA SER A 191 9.24 5.33 -4.38
C SER A 191 8.51 4.81 -5.64
N TYR A 192 7.19 4.69 -5.56
CA TYR A 192 6.35 4.34 -6.72
C TYR A 192 6.27 5.48 -7.74
N GLY A 193 6.24 6.73 -7.28
CA GLY A 193 6.24 7.92 -8.15
C GLY A 193 7.58 8.18 -8.84
N GLY A 194 8.66 7.51 -8.40
CA GLY A 194 10.01 7.57 -8.94
C GLY A 194 10.35 6.37 -9.84
N ASP A 195 11.61 5.98 -9.80
CA ASP A 195 12.17 4.88 -10.60
C ASP A 195 12.30 3.54 -9.86
N MET A 196 11.61 3.39 -8.75
CA MET A 196 11.70 2.24 -7.84
C MET A 196 13.09 2.04 -7.21
N SER A 197 13.96 3.04 -7.29
CA SER A 197 15.27 2.98 -6.62
C SER A 197 15.09 3.00 -5.09
N PRO A 198 15.80 2.12 -4.38
CA PRO A 198 15.85 2.21 -2.93
C PRO A 198 16.52 3.53 -2.50
N ASN A 199 16.00 4.14 -1.44
CA ASN A 199 16.66 5.29 -0.84
C ASN A 199 18.02 4.89 -0.22
N SER A 200 18.97 5.81 -0.23
CA SER A 200 20.27 5.56 0.37
C SER A 200 20.21 5.46 1.91
N ASN A 201 21.21 4.84 2.52
CA ASN A 201 21.31 4.79 3.97
C ASN A 201 21.41 6.20 4.58
N GLU A 202 22.10 7.14 3.93
CA GLU A 202 22.20 8.53 4.37
C GLU A 202 20.83 9.23 4.39
N PHE A 203 19.98 8.91 3.41
CA PHE A 203 18.61 9.42 3.39
C PHE A 203 17.83 8.95 4.62
N TRP A 204 17.86 7.66 4.94
CA TRP A 204 17.17 7.09 6.09
C TRP A 204 17.75 7.59 7.42
N GLN A 205 19.07 7.70 7.55
CA GLN A 205 19.71 8.28 8.73
C GLN A 205 19.30 9.74 8.95
N LYS A 206 19.13 10.50 7.85
CA LYS A 206 18.63 11.87 7.93
C LYS A 206 17.21 11.91 8.50
N LEU A 207 16.30 11.01 8.07
CA LEU A 207 14.95 10.94 8.61
C LEU A 207 14.94 10.54 10.09
N GLU A 208 15.78 9.61 10.49
CA GLU A 208 15.95 9.21 11.89
C GLU A 208 16.45 10.36 12.76
N THR A 209 17.41 11.16 12.27
CA THR A 209 17.87 12.36 12.94
C THR A 209 16.75 13.37 13.13
N ILE A 210 15.96 13.64 12.08
CA ILE A 210 14.82 14.56 12.16
C ILE A 210 13.78 14.06 13.17
N GLN A 211 13.45 12.78 13.13
CA GLN A 211 12.51 12.16 14.06
C GLN A 211 12.95 12.35 15.52
N SER A 212 14.22 12.12 15.82
CA SER A 212 14.75 12.16 17.18
C SER A 212 15.01 13.58 17.71
N GLU A 213 15.49 14.49 16.85
CA GLU A 213 15.94 15.82 17.28
C GLU A 213 14.86 16.91 17.21
N HIS A 214 13.85 16.71 16.37
CA HIS A 214 12.84 17.75 16.10
C HIS A 214 11.41 17.38 16.56
N ASP A 215 11.23 16.27 17.27
CA ASP A 215 9.90 15.80 17.69
C ASP A 215 8.93 15.74 16.48
N VAL A 216 9.36 15.09 15.41
CA VAL A 216 8.62 14.91 14.16
C VAL A 216 8.32 13.43 13.99
N LEU A 217 7.06 13.06 13.73
CA LEU A 217 6.70 11.67 13.52
C LEU A 217 7.13 11.19 12.13
N LEU A 218 7.58 9.95 12.03
CA LEU A 218 7.85 9.28 10.78
C LEU A 218 6.64 8.43 10.36
N ILE A 219 6.03 8.80 9.24
CA ILE A 219 4.96 8.03 8.58
C ILE A 219 5.56 7.30 7.38
N VAL A 220 5.48 5.96 7.38
CA VAL A 220 5.90 5.15 6.24
C VAL A 220 4.66 4.64 5.50
N ASP A 221 4.52 5.05 4.25
CA ASP A 221 3.52 4.50 3.33
C ASP A 221 4.01 3.17 2.77
N ASP A 222 3.47 2.08 3.31
CA ASP A 222 3.79 0.70 2.91
C ASP A 222 2.67 0.05 2.08
N ILE A 223 1.76 0.88 1.52
CA ILE A 223 0.61 0.41 0.75
C ILE A 223 1.04 -0.37 -0.49
N PHE A 224 2.11 0.08 -1.14
CA PHE A 224 2.60 -0.56 -2.35
C PHE A 224 3.49 -1.78 -2.04
N MET A 225 4.31 -1.73 -1.00
CA MET A 225 5.30 -2.78 -0.71
C MET A 225 4.87 -3.78 0.37
N GLY A 226 3.92 -3.42 1.23
CA GLY A 226 3.39 -4.31 2.26
C GLY A 226 2.59 -5.50 1.72
N GLY A 227 2.22 -6.42 2.59
CA GLY A 227 1.46 -7.63 2.25
C GLY A 227 2.30 -8.81 1.78
N GLY A 228 3.61 -8.84 2.12
CA GLY A 228 4.46 -10.02 1.86
C GLY A 228 5.42 -9.89 0.68
N LYS A 229 5.26 -8.89 -0.19
CA LYS A 229 6.02 -8.72 -1.44
C LYS A 229 7.53 -8.60 -1.27
N THR A 230 8.00 -8.36 -0.06
CA THR A 230 9.43 -8.21 0.28
C THR A 230 10.00 -9.41 1.02
N GLY A 231 9.25 -10.51 1.15
CA GLY A 231 9.59 -11.64 2.02
C GLY A 231 9.18 -11.40 3.49
N ASN A 232 8.73 -10.20 3.84
CA ASN A 232 8.11 -9.87 5.12
C ASN A 232 6.71 -9.31 4.88
N TYR A 233 5.78 -9.59 5.79
CA TYR A 233 4.42 -9.04 5.71
C TYR A 233 4.42 -7.52 5.67
N VAL A 234 5.34 -6.88 6.39
CA VAL A 234 5.53 -5.44 6.45
C VAL A 234 6.80 -5.07 5.69
N GLY A 235 6.68 -4.34 4.60
CA GLY A 235 7.79 -4.04 3.69
C GLY A 235 8.84 -3.13 4.31
N TRP A 236 8.44 -2.18 5.16
CA TRP A 236 9.38 -1.26 5.81
C TRP A 236 10.39 -1.94 6.76
N LYS A 237 10.17 -3.19 7.17
CA LYS A 237 11.15 -3.94 7.99
C LYS A 237 12.52 -4.13 7.31
N HIS A 238 12.61 -3.89 6.01
CA HIS A 238 13.88 -3.86 5.28
C HIS A 238 14.59 -2.52 5.34
N LEU A 239 13.97 -1.49 5.93
CA LEU A 239 14.53 -0.16 6.07
C LEU A 239 15.24 -0.01 7.41
N PRO A 240 16.29 0.81 7.50
CA PRO A 240 17.02 1.05 8.75
C PRO A 240 16.34 2.08 9.66
N VAL A 241 15.01 2.13 9.68
CA VAL A 241 14.20 3.07 10.47
C VAL A 241 13.02 2.35 11.11
N THR A 242 12.50 2.92 12.17
CA THR A 242 11.27 2.47 12.84
C THR A 242 10.22 3.58 12.73
N PRO A 243 9.16 3.40 11.95
CA PRO A 243 8.12 4.42 11.82
C PRO A 243 7.29 4.56 13.11
N ASP A 244 6.79 5.76 13.38
CA ASP A 244 5.77 5.99 14.40
C ASP A 244 4.40 5.53 13.92
N ILE A 245 4.15 5.73 12.62
CA ILE A 245 2.91 5.38 11.92
C ILE A 245 3.30 4.74 10.59
N PHE A 246 2.57 3.73 10.17
CA PHE A 246 2.66 3.24 8.79
C PHE A 246 1.30 2.82 8.26
N THR A 247 1.18 2.74 6.93
CA THR A 247 -0.10 2.40 6.28
C THR A 247 0.08 1.21 5.36
N MET A 248 -0.94 0.36 5.27
CA MET A 248 -0.99 -0.78 4.35
C MET A 248 -2.34 -0.83 3.63
N GLY A 249 -2.35 -1.43 2.45
CA GLY A 249 -3.54 -1.63 1.63
C GLY A 249 -3.28 -2.66 0.54
N LYS A 250 -4.00 -2.54 -0.58
CA LYS A 250 -3.77 -3.38 -1.78
C LYS A 250 -3.73 -4.88 -1.46
N ALA A 251 -2.54 -5.46 -1.41
CA ALA A 251 -2.31 -6.88 -1.23
C ALA A 251 -2.90 -7.49 0.05
N ILE A 252 -3.13 -6.68 1.10
CA ILE A 252 -3.56 -7.22 2.40
C ILE A 252 -4.90 -7.99 2.38
N THR A 253 -5.67 -7.87 1.30
CA THR A 253 -6.92 -8.61 1.05
C THR A 253 -6.80 -9.58 -0.14
N GLY A 254 -5.58 -9.82 -0.64
CA GLY A 254 -5.39 -10.52 -1.90
C GLY A 254 -5.92 -9.77 -3.13
N GLY A 255 -6.33 -8.51 -2.97
CA GLY A 255 -6.89 -7.67 -4.05
C GLY A 255 -8.41 -7.77 -4.23
N PHE A 256 -9.11 -8.68 -3.53
CA PHE A 256 -10.51 -8.99 -3.79
C PHE A 256 -11.49 -7.97 -3.20
N PHE A 257 -11.17 -7.39 -2.05
CA PHE A 257 -12.07 -6.42 -1.39
C PHE A 257 -11.32 -5.21 -0.86
N PRO A 258 -11.97 -4.03 -0.86
CA PRO A 258 -11.39 -2.82 -0.32
C PRO A 258 -11.12 -2.96 1.19
N LEU A 259 -9.87 -2.75 1.58
CA LEU A 259 -9.43 -2.54 2.94
C LEU A 259 -8.06 -1.87 2.91
N ALA A 260 -7.87 -0.90 3.76
CA ALA A 260 -6.57 -0.37 4.11
C ALA A 260 -6.49 -0.19 5.63
N ILE A 261 -5.30 -0.05 6.15
CA ILE A 261 -5.07 -0.01 7.58
C ILE A 261 -4.00 1.03 7.89
N THR A 262 -4.28 1.87 8.87
CA THR A 262 -3.27 2.73 9.50
C THR A 262 -2.80 2.08 10.78
N PHE A 263 -1.51 1.89 10.91
CA PHE A 263 -0.83 1.34 12.06
C PHE A 263 -0.11 2.45 12.83
N TYR A 264 -0.10 2.38 14.14
CA TYR A 264 0.54 3.38 14.98
C TYR A 264 1.16 2.75 16.23
N SER A 265 2.29 3.31 16.64
CA SER A 265 3.09 2.81 17.77
C SER A 265 2.37 3.00 19.11
N ASP A 266 2.82 2.28 20.13
CA ASP A 266 2.33 2.47 21.48
C ASP A 266 2.69 3.86 22.04
N ASN A 267 3.79 4.47 21.59
CA ASN A 267 4.13 5.87 21.92
C ASN A 267 3.06 6.85 21.41
N VAL A 268 2.62 6.72 20.19
CA VAL A 268 1.54 7.53 19.62
C VAL A 268 0.25 7.30 20.41
N LYS A 269 -0.11 6.04 20.69
CA LYS A 269 -1.31 5.70 21.47
C LYS A 269 -1.33 6.33 22.86
N GLN A 270 -0.23 6.21 23.59
CA GLN A 270 -0.11 6.70 24.98
C GLN A 270 -0.10 8.22 25.08
N SER A 271 0.24 8.92 24.02
CA SER A 271 0.23 10.38 23.95
C SER A 271 -1.18 10.97 23.78
N LEU A 272 -2.15 10.15 23.38
CA LEU A 272 -3.53 10.58 23.23
C LEU A 272 -4.26 10.49 24.58
N PRO A 273 -5.10 11.48 24.95
CA PRO A 273 -5.82 11.46 26.21
C PRO A 273 -6.88 10.35 26.25
N ASN A 274 -7.21 9.85 27.44
CA ASN A 274 -8.19 8.76 27.61
C ASN A 274 -9.59 9.04 27.03
N ASN A 275 -9.96 10.31 26.91
CA ASN A 275 -11.21 10.76 26.32
C ASN A 275 -11.06 11.14 24.83
N PHE A 276 -9.94 10.85 24.22
CA PHE A 276 -9.72 11.10 22.80
C PHE A 276 -10.75 10.33 21.97
N ARG A 277 -11.42 11.05 21.09
CA ARG A 277 -12.34 10.47 20.12
C ARG A 277 -11.71 10.55 18.74
N TRP A 278 -11.51 9.38 18.16
CA TRP A 278 -11.01 9.30 16.79
C TRP A 278 -12.13 9.69 15.82
N ASP A 279 -11.90 10.76 15.07
CA ASP A 279 -12.84 11.29 14.07
C ASP A 279 -12.24 11.19 12.68
N HIS A 280 -12.10 9.97 12.19
CA HIS A 280 -11.69 9.64 10.83
C HIS A 280 -12.28 8.31 10.42
N GLY A 281 -12.86 8.27 9.23
CA GLY A 281 -13.38 7.02 8.67
C GLY A 281 -14.67 7.20 7.88
N PHE A 282 -15.21 6.08 7.50
CA PHE A 282 -16.43 5.92 6.70
C PHE A 282 -17.36 4.93 7.37
N THR A 283 -18.63 4.96 6.99
CA THR A 283 -19.62 4.00 7.46
C THR A 283 -19.16 2.53 7.32
N TYR A 284 -18.36 2.24 6.28
CA TYR A 284 -17.92 0.88 5.96
C TYR A 284 -16.48 0.55 6.40
N ASN A 285 -15.87 1.30 7.30
CA ASN A 285 -14.49 1.04 7.76
C ASN A 285 -14.26 -0.39 8.26
N PHE A 286 -15.29 -1.02 8.79
CA PHE A 286 -15.25 -2.41 9.28
C PHE A 286 -15.94 -3.36 8.31
N SER A 287 -15.81 -3.11 7.01
CA SER A 287 -16.39 -3.97 5.97
C SER A 287 -15.99 -5.43 6.17
N ILE A 288 -16.97 -6.27 6.50
CA ILE A 288 -16.75 -7.71 6.75
C ILE A 288 -16.06 -8.40 5.58
N PRO A 289 -16.45 -8.19 4.32
CA PRO A 289 -15.73 -8.76 3.20
C PRO A 289 -14.24 -8.43 3.18
N GLY A 290 -13.86 -7.17 3.40
CA GLY A 290 -12.46 -6.77 3.46
C GLY A 290 -11.69 -7.40 4.62
N VAL A 291 -12.29 -7.41 5.81
CA VAL A 291 -11.68 -7.98 7.01
C VAL A 291 -11.51 -9.50 6.89
N VAL A 292 -12.52 -10.21 6.39
CA VAL A 292 -12.46 -11.66 6.18
C VAL A 292 -11.43 -12.03 5.11
N SER A 293 -11.37 -11.24 4.01
CA SER A 293 -10.35 -11.43 2.99
C SER A 293 -8.93 -11.26 3.55
N ALA A 294 -8.73 -10.27 4.43
CA ALA A 294 -7.42 -10.06 5.05
C ALA A 294 -7.04 -11.19 6.00
N LEU A 295 -7.98 -11.75 6.76
CA LEU A 295 -7.74 -12.92 7.61
C LEU A 295 -7.37 -14.14 6.77
N GLU A 296 -8.14 -14.43 5.73
CA GLU A 296 -7.87 -15.56 4.83
C GLU A 296 -6.54 -15.40 4.10
N TYR A 297 -6.22 -14.17 3.65
CA TYR A 297 -4.93 -13.87 3.04
C TYR A 297 -3.76 -14.16 4.00
N LEU A 298 -3.88 -13.78 5.27
CA LEU A 298 -2.89 -14.11 6.30
C LEU A 298 -2.78 -15.62 6.53
N ASP A 299 -3.92 -16.34 6.52
CA ASP A 299 -3.93 -17.80 6.66
C ASP A 299 -3.17 -18.45 5.50
N MET A 300 -3.41 -18.03 4.27
CA MET A 300 -2.69 -18.54 3.09
C MET A 300 -1.19 -18.27 3.18
N LEU A 301 -0.78 -17.07 3.59
CA LEU A 301 0.65 -16.75 3.73
C LEU A 301 1.36 -17.67 4.73
N GLU A 302 0.70 -17.99 5.84
CA GLU A 302 1.26 -18.83 6.91
C GLU A 302 1.24 -20.31 6.57
N GLN A 303 0.09 -20.83 6.12
CA GLN A 303 -0.11 -22.26 5.86
C GLN A 303 0.75 -22.77 4.70
N ASP A 304 0.81 -21.97 3.63
CA ASP A 304 1.56 -22.33 2.42
C ASP A 304 3.02 -21.86 2.47
N LYS A 305 3.45 -21.24 3.57
CA LYS A 305 4.79 -20.70 3.77
C LYS A 305 5.26 -19.83 2.59
N ILE A 306 4.32 -19.02 2.08
CA ILE A 306 4.52 -18.26 0.83
C ILE A 306 5.71 -17.31 0.94
N LEU A 307 5.92 -16.71 2.11
CA LEU A 307 7.02 -15.76 2.32
C LEU A 307 8.40 -16.44 2.25
N ASP A 308 8.50 -17.74 2.57
CA ASP A 308 9.76 -18.47 2.52
C ASP A 308 10.28 -18.66 1.08
N ARG A 309 9.42 -18.49 0.07
CA ARG A 309 9.77 -18.61 -1.35
C ARG A 309 10.37 -17.34 -1.96
N HIS A 310 10.41 -16.25 -1.21
CA HIS A 310 10.81 -14.94 -1.74
C HIS A 310 12.15 -14.99 -2.50
N ASP A 311 13.21 -15.53 -1.91
CA ASP A 311 14.55 -15.52 -2.49
C ASP A 311 14.67 -16.45 -3.71
N GLU A 312 13.96 -17.57 -3.70
CA GLU A 312 13.81 -18.46 -4.86
C GLU A 312 13.17 -17.71 -6.03
N LEU A 313 12.04 -17.04 -5.78
CA LEU A 313 11.29 -16.31 -6.79
C LEU A 313 12.10 -15.14 -7.37
N VAL A 314 12.82 -14.42 -6.51
CA VAL A 314 13.74 -13.36 -6.93
C VAL A 314 14.82 -13.90 -7.87
N SER A 315 15.50 -14.96 -7.47
CA SER A 315 16.60 -15.53 -8.23
C SER A 315 16.13 -16.05 -9.58
N ARG A 316 14.97 -16.69 -9.60
CA ARG A 316 14.35 -17.22 -10.81
C ARG A 316 13.91 -16.11 -11.76
N ALA A 317 13.30 -15.04 -11.25
CA ALA A 317 12.88 -13.89 -12.05
C ALA A 317 14.07 -13.21 -12.73
N ILE A 318 15.16 -12.96 -12.00
CA ILE A 318 16.39 -12.39 -12.55
C ILE A 318 16.88 -13.24 -13.72
N LYS A 319 16.97 -14.55 -13.53
CA LYS A 319 17.41 -15.47 -14.58
C LYS A 319 16.56 -15.37 -15.84
N VAL A 320 15.22 -15.38 -15.70
CA VAL A 320 14.30 -15.31 -16.86
C VAL A 320 14.43 -13.96 -17.58
N PHE A 321 14.56 -12.85 -16.85
CA PHE A 321 14.78 -11.53 -17.47
C PHE A 321 16.09 -11.48 -18.25
N GLU A 322 17.19 -11.96 -17.68
CA GLU A 322 18.52 -11.98 -18.31
C GLU A 322 18.54 -12.87 -19.54
N GLU A 323 17.96 -14.08 -19.49
CA GLU A 323 17.86 -15.01 -20.62
C GLU A 323 17.01 -14.43 -21.77
N ALA A 324 15.99 -13.62 -21.47
CA ALA A 324 15.20 -12.89 -22.46
C ALA A 324 15.87 -11.58 -22.96
N GLY A 325 17.09 -11.27 -22.50
CA GLY A 325 17.87 -10.10 -22.91
C GLY A 325 17.45 -8.79 -22.23
N TYR A 326 16.80 -8.87 -21.08
CA TYR A 326 16.46 -7.71 -20.25
C TYR A 326 17.51 -7.49 -19.17
N HIS A 327 17.79 -6.22 -18.87
CA HIS A 327 18.64 -5.82 -17.75
C HIS A 327 17.76 -5.39 -16.57
N VAL A 328 17.99 -5.95 -15.40
CA VAL A 328 17.36 -5.49 -14.16
C VAL A 328 18.05 -4.20 -13.72
N LEU A 329 17.31 -3.09 -13.79
CA LEU A 329 17.80 -1.76 -13.40
C LEU A 329 17.74 -1.57 -11.89
N ASN A 330 16.56 -1.83 -11.33
CA ASN A 330 16.25 -1.68 -9.92
C ASN A 330 15.33 -2.81 -9.46
N ARG A 331 15.40 -3.13 -8.19
CA ARG A 331 14.54 -4.12 -7.56
C ARG A 331 14.24 -3.75 -6.10
N PHE A 332 12.99 -3.93 -5.69
CA PHE A 332 12.62 -3.94 -4.28
C PHE A 332 11.61 -5.08 -4.05
N GLY A 333 11.98 -6.05 -3.19
CA GLY A 333 11.19 -7.26 -3.03
C GLY A 333 10.99 -8.00 -4.36
N LEU A 334 9.74 -8.30 -4.70
CA LEU A 334 9.32 -8.96 -5.93
C LEU A 334 8.96 -7.98 -7.06
N TYR A 335 9.24 -6.69 -6.90
CA TYR A 335 9.14 -5.71 -7.97
C TYR A 335 10.47 -5.54 -8.68
N PHE A 336 10.43 -5.56 -10.01
CA PHE A 336 11.58 -5.45 -10.90
C PHE A 336 11.35 -4.35 -11.92
N MET A 337 12.20 -3.33 -11.92
CA MET A 337 12.32 -2.42 -13.03
C MET A 337 13.33 -3.01 -14.01
N VAL A 338 12.87 -3.42 -15.17
CA VAL A 338 13.71 -4.05 -16.20
C VAL A 338 13.75 -3.21 -17.47
N ARG A 339 14.80 -3.34 -18.25
CA ARG A 339 14.95 -2.62 -19.52
C ARG A 339 15.54 -3.51 -20.60
N LYS A 340 14.94 -3.45 -21.79
CA LYS A 340 15.52 -3.98 -23.03
C LYS A 340 15.58 -2.83 -24.04
N GLN A 341 16.77 -2.55 -24.60
CA GLN A 341 17.01 -1.37 -25.45
C GLN A 341 16.60 -0.04 -24.77
N SER A 342 15.66 0.71 -25.33
CA SER A 342 15.16 1.98 -24.80
C SER A 342 13.90 1.86 -23.93
N HIS A 343 13.30 0.66 -23.82
CA HIS A 343 12.04 0.44 -23.14
C HIS A 343 12.25 -0.13 -21.74
N GLY A 344 11.86 0.66 -20.71
CA GLY A 344 11.80 0.20 -19.34
C GLY A 344 10.39 -0.29 -18.98
N MET A 345 10.30 -1.39 -18.25
CA MET A 345 9.03 -1.95 -17.77
C MET A 345 9.14 -2.35 -16.32
N LEU A 346 8.03 -2.18 -15.59
CA LEU A 346 7.88 -2.64 -14.22
C LEU A 346 7.17 -3.99 -14.21
N TYR A 347 7.77 -4.97 -13.56
CA TYR A 347 7.17 -6.29 -13.32
C TYR A 347 7.05 -6.55 -11.83
N MET A 348 5.94 -7.13 -11.44
CA MET A 348 5.75 -7.77 -10.14
C MET A 348 5.65 -9.28 -10.33
N ILE A 349 6.46 -10.03 -9.60
CA ILE A 349 6.39 -11.48 -9.58
C ILE A 349 5.36 -11.90 -8.52
N PRO A 350 4.35 -12.73 -8.87
CA PRO A 350 3.40 -13.25 -7.89
C PRO A 350 4.12 -14.06 -6.80
N MET A 351 3.69 -13.90 -5.57
CA MET A 351 4.33 -14.57 -4.42
C MET A 351 4.11 -16.09 -4.44
N ASN A 352 3.11 -16.57 -5.17
CA ASN A 352 2.83 -17.97 -5.41
C ASN A 352 3.17 -18.43 -6.84
N ALA A 353 4.04 -17.70 -7.56
CA ALA A 353 4.39 -17.99 -8.94
C ALA A 353 4.79 -19.47 -9.14
N THR A 354 4.26 -20.07 -10.20
CA THR A 354 4.46 -21.47 -10.57
C THR A 354 5.44 -21.60 -11.73
N ASP A 355 5.79 -22.85 -12.10
CA ASP A 355 6.58 -23.11 -13.30
C ASP A 355 5.87 -22.60 -14.57
N GLU A 356 4.55 -22.73 -14.63
CA GLU A 356 3.74 -22.21 -15.72
C GLU A 356 3.83 -20.70 -15.82
N TYR A 357 3.80 -19.98 -14.69
CA TYR A 357 3.96 -18.52 -14.69
C TYR A 357 5.28 -18.13 -15.35
N PHE A 358 6.39 -18.73 -14.95
CA PHE A 358 7.70 -18.39 -15.48
C PHE A 358 7.85 -18.77 -16.96
N TYR A 359 7.26 -19.88 -17.39
CA TYR A 359 7.21 -20.25 -18.81
C TYR A 359 6.45 -19.22 -19.66
N VAL A 360 5.29 -18.75 -19.15
CA VAL A 360 4.51 -17.71 -19.84
C VAL A 360 5.22 -16.36 -19.80
N LEU A 361 5.89 -16.01 -18.69
CA LEU A 361 6.70 -14.80 -18.58
C LEU A 361 7.80 -14.78 -19.65
N GLU A 362 8.59 -15.83 -19.73
CA GLU A 362 9.66 -15.95 -20.74
C GLU A 362 9.13 -15.78 -22.17
N ARG A 363 8.02 -16.44 -22.49
CA ARG A 363 7.38 -16.33 -23.81
C ARG A 363 6.90 -14.90 -24.08
N ASN A 364 6.19 -14.26 -23.14
CA ASN A 364 5.70 -12.89 -23.30
C ASN A 364 6.85 -11.88 -23.47
N LEU A 365 7.98 -12.07 -22.78
CA LEU A 365 9.18 -11.24 -22.93
C LEU A 365 9.82 -11.38 -24.33
N ASN A 366 9.81 -12.59 -24.89
CA ASN A 366 10.36 -12.86 -26.22
C ASN A 366 9.44 -12.38 -27.34
N ASP A 367 8.11 -12.43 -27.15
CA ASP A 367 7.12 -11.96 -28.13
C ASP A 367 7.02 -10.42 -28.18
N SER A 368 7.58 -9.72 -27.20
CA SER A 368 7.55 -8.24 -27.08
C SER A 368 8.66 -7.54 -27.89
N ASN A 369 9.23 -8.21 -28.92
CA ASN A 369 10.29 -7.69 -29.79
C ASN A 369 9.77 -6.97 -31.03
#